data_96ea72402f3739dafe85146f449eafde
#
_entry.id   96ea72402f3739dafe85146f449eafde
#
_cell.length_a   1.000
_cell.length_b   1.000
_cell.length_c   1.000
_cell.angle_alpha   90.00
_cell.angle_beta   90.00
_cell.angle_gamma   90.00
#
_symmetry.space_group_name_H-M   'P 1'
#
loop_
_entity.id
_entity.type
_entity.pdbx_description
1 polymer ?
#
loop_
_entity_poly.entity_id
_entity_poly.type
_entity_poly.pdbx_seq_one_letter_code
_entity_poly.pdbx_strand_id
1 'polypeptide(L)'
;MKAIPINTENPTVEERSAEITLGGQSYELVLTTLATKLIARRYGGLENLGEKLSNTEHFEDALQEIVYLITLLANQSVMIHNLWHPDDKRALLTEEMVELLSTPYDLSEYKNAIVAALYKGTKRYVQSEENDAKNAETAG
;
A
#
# COMPACT_ATOMS: atom_id res chain seq x y z
N MET A 1 5.00 7.97 28.33
CA MET A 1 4.66 8.18 27.89
C MET A 1 4.13 8.30 27.32
N LYS A 2 3.94 8.48 27.00
CA LYS A 2 3.50 8.71 26.51
C LYS A 2 2.93 8.94 25.77
N ALA A 3 2.72 8.76 25.66
CA ALA A 3 2.08 8.94 25.00
C ALA A 3 1.52 9.70 24.29
N ILE A 4 1.55 9.87 23.82
CA ILE A 4 1.29 10.67 23.18
C ILE A 4 0.55 10.75 22.19
N PRO A 5 -0.07 11.15 22.12
CA PRO A 5 -0.99 11.20 21.34
C PRO A 5 -0.92 11.65 20.15
N ILE A 6 -0.54 11.69 20.04
CA ILE A 6 -0.35 12.05 19.12
C ILE A 6 -0.92 12.38 18.08
N ASN A 7 -0.85 12.45 17.48
CA ASN A 7 -1.03 12.95 16.35
C ASN A 7 -1.82 12.11 15.48
N THR A 8 -3.02 11.94 15.76
CA THR A 8 -3.93 11.15 14.95
C THR A 8 -4.24 11.79 13.62
N GLU A 9 -3.87 13.05 13.45
CA GLU A 9 -4.13 13.74 12.20
C GLU A 9 -3.13 13.41 11.11
N ASN A 10 -1.91 13.05 11.51
CA ASN A 10 -0.86 12.73 10.56
C ASN A 10 -0.41 11.29 10.79
N PRO A 11 -1.04 10.34 10.09
CA PRO A 11 -0.70 8.94 10.29
C PRO A 11 0.72 8.64 9.89
N THR A 12 1.34 7.76 10.64
CA THR A 12 2.65 7.26 10.30
C THR A 12 2.52 6.32 9.10
N VAL A 13 3.65 5.98 8.50
CA VAL A 13 3.67 5.00 7.42
C VAL A 13 3.08 3.67 7.92
N GLU A 14 3.41 3.28 9.15
CA GLU A 14 2.89 2.03 9.72
C GLU A 14 1.37 1.99 9.82
N GLU A 15 0.75 3.12 10.11
CA GLU A 15 -0.70 3.18 10.21
C GLU A 15 -1.39 3.09 8.86
N ARG A 16 -0.68 3.44 7.79
CA ARG A 16 -1.21 3.43 6.43
C ARG A 16 -0.80 2.22 5.63
N SER A 17 0.01 1.35 6.21
CA SER A 17 0.67 0.30 5.46
C SER A 17 0.20 -1.10 5.79
N ALA A 18 0.55 -2.01 4.93
CA ALA A 18 0.52 -3.44 5.17
C ALA A 18 1.95 -3.91 4.94
N GLU A 19 2.37 -4.93 5.66
CA GLU A 19 3.75 -5.40 5.59
C GLU A 19 3.86 -6.69 4.81
N ILE A 20 4.93 -6.82 4.03
CA ILE A 20 5.29 -8.07 3.37
C ILE A 20 6.75 -8.37 3.66
N THR A 21 7.12 -9.64 3.50
CA THR A 21 8.52 -10.05 3.54
C THR A 21 8.90 -10.49 2.13
N LEU A 22 10.02 -9.97 1.64
CA LEU A 22 10.50 -10.27 0.30
C LEU A 22 12.00 -10.49 0.38
N GLY A 23 12.46 -11.68 0.03
CA GLY A 23 13.87 -12.00 0.09
C GLY A 23 14.46 -11.84 1.48
N GLY A 24 13.67 -12.12 2.51
CA GLY A 24 14.15 -12.02 3.90
C GLY A 24 14.11 -10.61 4.48
N GLN A 25 13.64 -9.63 3.72
CA GLN A 25 13.52 -8.26 4.20
C GLN A 25 12.07 -7.83 4.25
N SER A 26 11.73 -7.03 5.25
CA SER A 26 10.39 -6.50 5.39
C SER A 26 10.22 -5.23 4.58
N TYR A 27 9.09 -5.11 3.91
CA TYR A 27 8.72 -3.90 3.17
C TYR A 27 7.31 -3.53 3.55
N GLU A 28 7.06 -2.25 3.65
CA GLU A 28 5.72 -1.76 3.88
C GLU A 28 5.10 -1.31 2.56
N LEU A 29 3.87 -1.71 2.34
CA LEU A 29 3.12 -1.31 1.16
C LEU A 29 2.25 -0.13 1.54
N VAL A 30 2.42 0.99 0.87
CA VAL A 30 1.73 2.23 1.20
C VAL A 30 1.02 2.77 -0.02
N LEU A 31 -0.26 3.10 0.13
CA LEU A 31 -0.99 3.78 -0.93
C LEU A 31 -0.84 5.29 -0.72
N THR A 32 -0.02 5.89 -1.58
CA THR A 32 0.17 7.34 -1.57
C THR A 32 -0.70 7.97 -2.66
N THR A 33 -0.76 9.29 -2.68
CA THR A 33 -1.42 10.02 -3.76
C THR A 33 -0.76 9.69 -5.10
N LEU A 34 0.57 9.62 -5.12
CA LEU A 34 1.29 9.26 -6.34
C LEU A 34 0.91 7.87 -6.83
N ALA A 35 0.91 6.89 -5.93
CA ALA A 35 0.54 5.54 -6.29
C ALA A 35 -0.91 5.48 -6.78
N THR A 36 -1.80 6.22 -6.13
CA THR A 36 -3.21 6.27 -6.53
C THR A 36 -3.35 6.78 -7.97
N LYS A 37 -2.59 7.82 -8.33
CA LYS A 37 -2.61 8.33 -9.70
C LYS A 37 -2.15 7.28 -10.70
N LEU A 38 -1.08 6.58 -10.37
CA LEU A 38 -0.53 5.57 -11.27
C LEU A 38 -1.46 4.37 -11.42
N ILE A 39 -2.10 3.97 -10.33
CA ILE A 39 -3.09 2.89 -10.36
C ILE A 39 -4.30 3.31 -11.19
N ALA A 40 -4.76 4.54 -11.01
CA ALA A 40 -5.90 5.03 -11.77
C ALA A 40 -5.60 5.05 -13.28
N ARG A 41 -4.38 5.43 -13.64
CA ARG A 41 -3.99 5.44 -15.06
C ARG A 41 -3.94 4.04 -15.64
N ARG A 42 -3.43 3.09 -14.87
CA ARG A 42 -3.25 1.72 -15.37
C ARG A 42 -4.55 0.93 -15.40
N TYR A 43 -5.41 1.11 -14.40
CA TYR A 43 -6.61 0.29 -14.24
C TYR A 43 -7.91 1.04 -14.44
N GLY A 44 -7.86 2.33 -14.60
CA GLY A 44 -9.06 3.14 -14.76
C GLY A 44 -9.73 3.50 -13.44
N GLY A 45 -9.13 3.11 -12.31
CA GLY A 45 -9.66 3.39 -10.99
C GLY A 45 -9.32 2.25 -10.03
N LEU A 46 -9.53 2.47 -8.75
CA LEU A 46 -9.25 1.46 -7.74
C LEU A 46 -10.24 0.31 -7.77
N GLU A 47 -11.47 0.58 -8.20
CA GLU A 47 -12.52 -0.44 -8.22
C GLU A 47 -12.27 -1.54 -9.25
N ASN A 48 -11.61 -1.24 -10.35
CA ASN A 48 -11.31 -2.23 -11.37
C ASN A 48 -10.16 -3.14 -10.94
N LEU A 49 -9.43 -2.71 -9.93
CA LEU A 49 -8.27 -3.43 -9.46
C LEU A 49 -8.62 -4.78 -8.84
N GLY A 50 -9.71 -4.81 -8.08
CA GLY A 50 -10.16 -6.06 -7.46
C GLY A 50 -10.43 -7.15 -8.48
N GLU A 51 -11.06 -6.79 -9.59
CA GLU A 51 -11.34 -7.75 -10.64
C GLU A 51 -10.05 -8.28 -11.28
N LYS A 52 -9.10 -7.39 -11.54
CA LYS A 52 -7.83 -7.78 -12.13
C LYS A 52 -7.08 -8.76 -11.24
N LEU A 53 -7.08 -8.50 -9.94
CA LEU A 53 -6.37 -9.35 -8.99
C LEU A 53 -7.08 -10.69 -8.77
N SER A 54 -8.38 -10.73 -8.99
CA SER A 54 -9.17 -11.94 -8.77
C SER A 54 -9.34 -12.79 -10.03
N ASN A 55 -8.84 -12.29 -11.16
CA ASN A 55 -9.01 -13.00 -12.42
C ASN A 55 -8.08 -14.21 -12.48
N THR A 56 -8.64 -15.39 -12.25
CA THR A 56 -7.88 -16.63 -12.26
C THR A 56 -7.81 -17.29 -13.63
N GLU A 57 -8.57 -16.79 -14.61
CA GLU A 57 -8.52 -17.34 -15.97
C GLU A 57 -7.20 -17.06 -16.64
N HIS A 58 -6.58 -15.93 -16.31
CA HIS A 58 -5.30 -15.55 -16.85
C HIS A 58 -4.29 -15.42 -15.73
N PHE A 59 -3.85 -16.57 -15.25
CA PHE A 59 -2.95 -16.64 -14.09
C PHE A 59 -1.69 -15.81 -14.27
N GLU A 60 -1.10 -15.90 -15.47
CA GLU A 60 0.12 -15.13 -15.77
C GLU A 60 -0.13 -13.63 -15.65
N ASP A 61 -1.28 -13.18 -16.17
CA ASP A 61 -1.63 -11.76 -16.08
C ASP A 61 -1.86 -11.33 -14.65
N ALA A 62 -2.51 -12.17 -13.85
CA ALA A 62 -2.73 -11.87 -12.45
C ALA A 62 -1.42 -11.74 -11.68
N LEU A 63 -0.47 -12.64 -11.95
CA LEU A 63 0.85 -12.57 -11.33
C LEU A 63 1.55 -11.28 -11.71
N GLN A 64 1.47 -10.90 -12.98
CA GLN A 64 2.10 -9.68 -13.47
C GLN A 64 1.55 -8.45 -12.75
N GLU A 65 0.24 -8.39 -12.55
CA GLU A 65 -0.37 -7.26 -11.85
C GLU A 65 0.03 -7.22 -10.39
N ILE A 66 0.11 -8.38 -9.75
CA ILE A 66 0.56 -8.44 -8.35
C ILE A 66 2.01 -7.94 -8.24
N VAL A 67 2.88 -8.38 -9.14
CA VAL A 67 4.27 -7.92 -9.14
C VAL A 67 4.34 -6.42 -9.33
N TYR A 68 3.58 -5.86 -10.26
CA TYR A 68 3.55 -4.43 -10.48
C TYR A 68 3.13 -3.67 -9.20
N LEU A 69 2.06 -4.12 -8.58
CA LEU A 69 1.52 -3.43 -7.40
C LEU A 69 2.43 -3.55 -6.18
N ILE A 70 3.05 -4.71 -5.98
CA ILE A 70 4.03 -4.88 -4.91
C ILE A 70 5.18 -3.90 -5.11
N THR A 71 5.70 -3.84 -6.34
CA THR A 71 6.82 -2.95 -6.66
C THR A 71 6.41 -1.49 -6.42
N LEU A 72 5.26 -1.11 -6.93
CA LEU A 72 4.78 0.26 -6.79
C LEU A 72 4.58 0.65 -5.32
N LEU A 73 3.84 -0.17 -4.58
CA LEU A 73 3.45 0.19 -3.21
C LEU A 73 4.62 0.09 -2.23
N ALA A 74 5.49 -0.89 -2.40
CA ALA A 74 6.69 -1.00 -1.57
C ALA A 74 7.63 0.17 -1.82
N ASN A 75 7.76 0.59 -3.07
CA ASN A 75 8.61 1.71 -3.39
C ASN A 75 8.10 3.04 -2.83
N GLN A 76 6.81 3.14 -2.55
CA GLN A 76 6.29 4.33 -1.90
C GLN A 76 6.93 4.51 -0.51
N SER A 77 7.02 3.43 0.26
CA SER A 77 7.63 3.52 1.59
C SER A 77 9.12 3.82 1.50
N VAL A 78 9.81 3.25 0.50
CA VAL A 78 11.22 3.53 0.27
C VAL A 78 11.42 5.00 -0.11
N MET A 79 10.59 5.52 -0.99
CA MET A 79 10.67 6.91 -1.41
C MET A 79 10.41 7.87 -0.26
N ILE A 80 9.45 7.53 0.60
CA ILE A 80 9.16 8.33 1.80
C ILE A 80 10.38 8.32 2.73
N HIS A 81 10.97 7.14 2.94
CA HIS A 81 12.17 7.03 3.75
C HIS A 81 13.28 7.93 3.18
N ASN A 82 13.50 7.84 1.88
CA ASN A 82 14.56 8.58 1.23
C ASN A 82 14.34 10.10 1.28
N LEU A 83 13.08 10.52 1.28
CA LEU A 83 12.74 11.93 1.40
C LEU A 83 13.16 12.49 2.75
N TRP A 84 12.96 11.71 3.81
CA TRP A 84 13.28 12.15 5.17
C TRP A 84 14.70 11.81 5.61
N HIS A 85 15.37 10.91 4.87
CA HIS A 85 16.73 10.48 5.21
C HIS A 85 17.63 10.56 3.97
N PRO A 86 17.91 11.79 3.50
CA PRO A 86 18.69 11.94 2.26
C PRO A 86 20.12 11.40 2.35
N ASP A 87 20.65 11.25 3.58
CA ASP A 87 21.99 10.70 3.76
C ASP A 87 22.00 9.18 4.00
N ASP A 88 20.81 8.57 3.98
CA ASP A 88 20.70 7.12 4.21
C ASP A 88 19.63 6.58 3.27
N LYS A 89 19.85 6.77 1.98
CA LYS A 89 18.86 6.34 0.98
C LYS A 89 18.91 4.85 0.75
N ARG A 90 17.75 4.29 0.53
CA ARG A 90 17.60 2.88 0.20
C ARG A 90 17.30 2.73 -1.28
N ALA A 91 17.72 1.59 -1.82
CA ALA A 91 17.47 1.30 -3.24
C ALA A 91 16.00 0.97 -3.46
N LEU A 92 15.48 1.39 -4.60
CA LEU A 92 14.13 1.02 -5.00
C LEU A 92 14.10 -0.42 -5.48
N LEU A 93 12.96 -1.08 -5.30
CA LEU A 93 12.72 -2.39 -5.86
C LEU A 93 12.43 -2.26 -7.34
N THR A 94 12.79 -3.29 -8.11
CA THR A 94 12.37 -3.42 -9.50
C THR A 94 11.42 -4.60 -9.59
N GLU A 95 10.63 -4.65 -10.65
CA GLU A 95 9.73 -5.80 -10.85
C GLU A 95 10.53 -7.09 -10.99
N GLU A 96 11.69 -7.03 -11.62
CA GLU A 96 12.54 -8.19 -11.73
C GLU A 96 12.97 -8.71 -10.36
N MET A 97 13.35 -7.82 -9.46
CA MET A 97 13.71 -8.22 -8.09
C MET A 97 12.54 -8.91 -7.40
N VAL A 98 11.34 -8.36 -7.53
CA VAL A 98 10.16 -8.97 -6.93
C VAL A 98 9.92 -10.35 -7.50
N GLU A 99 10.04 -10.50 -8.81
CA GLU A 99 9.84 -11.78 -9.46
C GLU A 99 10.86 -12.84 -9.03
N LEU A 100 12.11 -12.42 -8.85
CA LEU A 100 13.17 -13.34 -8.47
C LEU A 100 13.16 -13.72 -7.00
N LEU A 101 12.68 -12.79 -6.15
CA LEU A 101 12.72 -12.98 -4.70
C LEU A 101 11.43 -13.55 -4.11
N SER A 102 10.43 -13.78 -4.94
CA SER A 102 9.14 -14.30 -4.49
C SER A 102 8.83 -15.62 -5.17
N THR A 103 7.86 -16.33 -4.64
CA THR A 103 7.32 -17.55 -5.25
C THR A 103 5.84 -17.31 -5.56
N PRO A 104 5.21 -18.13 -6.39
CA PRO A 104 3.77 -17.99 -6.62
C PRO A 104 2.95 -18.04 -5.35
N TYR A 105 3.41 -18.82 -4.36
CA TYR A 105 2.73 -18.87 -3.06
C TYR A 105 2.80 -17.51 -2.37
N ASP A 106 3.99 -16.89 -2.38
CA ASP A 106 4.16 -15.57 -1.77
C ASP A 106 3.27 -14.54 -2.44
N LEU A 107 3.15 -14.60 -3.77
CA LEU A 107 2.35 -13.64 -4.51
C LEU A 107 0.88 -13.75 -4.13
N SER A 108 0.42 -14.95 -3.81
CA SER A 108 -0.93 -15.15 -3.30
C SER A 108 -1.13 -14.43 -1.97
N GLU A 109 -0.12 -14.49 -1.09
CA GLU A 109 -0.17 -13.79 0.18
C GLU A 109 -0.08 -12.28 -0.01
N TYR A 110 0.76 -11.85 -0.95
CA TYR A 110 0.94 -10.43 -1.24
C TYR A 110 -0.34 -9.78 -1.76
N LYS A 111 -1.17 -10.55 -2.43
CA LYS A 111 -2.46 -10.06 -2.89
C LYS A 111 -3.27 -9.52 -1.72
N ASN A 112 -3.28 -10.26 -0.60
CA ASN A 112 -4.00 -9.82 0.58
C ASN A 112 -3.38 -8.56 1.17
N ALA A 113 -2.05 -8.47 1.15
CA ALA A 113 -1.36 -7.28 1.66
C ALA A 113 -1.66 -6.06 0.78
N ILE A 114 -1.74 -6.25 -0.53
CA ILE A 114 -2.10 -5.17 -1.45
C ILE A 114 -3.48 -4.65 -1.11
N VAL A 115 -4.45 -5.55 -0.97
CA VAL A 115 -5.82 -5.17 -0.65
C VAL A 115 -5.86 -4.41 0.68
N ALA A 116 -5.10 -4.89 1.67
CA ALA A 116 -5.04 -4.23 2.97
C ALA A 116 -4.45 -2.82 2.86
N ALA A 117 -3.38 -2.65 2.07
CA ALA A 117 -2.76 -1.35 1.89
C ALA A 117 -3.71 -0.37 1.20
N LEU A 118 -4.41 -0.85 0.16
CA LEU A 118 -5.39 -0.02 -0.54
C LEU A 118 -6.53 0.38 0.38
N TYR A 119 -7.00 -0.56 1.18
CA TYR A 119 -8.08 -0.31 2.13
C TYR A 119 -7.65 0.72 3.18
N LYS A 120 -6.47 0.55 3.74
CA LYS A 120 -5.97 1.48 4.76
C LYS A 120 -5.78 2.88 4.21
N GLY A 121 -5.30 2.98 2.97
CA GLY A 121 -5.10 4.26 2.33
C GLY A 121 -6.40 5.02 2.06
N THR A 122 -7.45 4.31 1.64
CA THR A 122 -8.74 4.91 1.35
C THR A 122 -9.59 5.06 2.59
N LYS A 123 -9.54 4.08 3.47
CA LYS A 123 -10.36 4.07 4.68
C LYS A 123 -10.03 5.22 5.63
N ARG A 124 -8.77 5.60 5.70
CA ARG A 124 -8.40 6.70 6.58
C ARG A 124 -9.17 7.97 6.26
N TYR A 125 -9.31 8.26 4.97
CA TYR A 125 -10.06 9.42 4.55
C TYR A 125 -11.52 9.29 4.94
N VAL A 126 -12.11 8.13 4.67
CA VAL A 126 -13.51 7.86 4.99
C VAL A 126 -13.74 7.91 6.50
N GLN A 127 -12.84 7.30 7.29
CA GLN A 127 -12.99 7.31 8.75
C GLN A 127 -12.90 8.71 9.32
N SER A 128 -12.04 9.55 8.76
CA SER A 128 -11.91 10.92 9.22
C SER A 128 -13.24 11.66 9.05
N GLU A 129 -13.87 11.50 7.90
CA GLU A 129 -15.16 12.11 7.64
C GLU A 129 -16.25 11.58 8.55
N GLU A 130 -16.28 10.28 8.77
CA GLU A 130 -17.25 9.66 9.66
C GLU A 130 -17.09 10.13 11.10
N ASN A 131 -15.85 10.24 11.56
CA ASN A 131 -15.58 10.71 12.90
C ASN A 131 -16.02 12.16 13.09
N ASP A 132 -15.77 12.99 12.08
CA ASP A 132 -16.19 14.38 12.12
C ASP A 132 -17.71 14.47 12.19
N ALA A 133 -18.39 13.68 11.39
CA ALA A 133 -19.85 13.65 11.39
C ALA A 133 -20.40 13.17 12.73
N LYS A 134 -19.80 12.14 13.30
CA LYS A 134 -20.24 11.62 14.60
C LYS A 134 -20.00 12.64 15.71
N ASN A 135 -18.89 13.34 15.67
CA ASN A 135 -18.59 14.35 16.66
C ASN A 135 -19.58 15.49 16.56
N ALA A 136 -19.93 15.88 15.36
CA ALA A 136 -20.93 16.92 15.14
C ALA A 136 -22.29 16.52 15.71
N GLU A 137 -22.71 15.28 15.48
CA GLU A 137 -23.96 14.77 16.03
C GLU A 137 -23.94 14.72 17.54
N THR A 138 -22.82 14.28 18.09
CA THR A 138 -22.67 14.17 19.54
C THR A 138 -22.67 15.53 20.19
N ALA A 139 -22.05 16.51 19.55
CA ALA A 139 -21.97 17.86 20.07
C ALA A 139 -23.33 18.56 20.03
N GLY A 140 -24.16 18.17 19.09
CA GLY A 140 -25.50 18.68 19.00
C GLY A 140 -26.41 18.07 20.00
#